data_ba378722d919ee44345fb7ec0414b365
#
_entry.id   ba378722d919ee44345fb7ec0414b365
#
_cell.length_a   1.000
_cell.length_b   1.000
_cell.length_c   1.000
_cell.angle_alpha   90.00
_cell.angle_beta   90.00
_cell.angle_gamma   90.00
#
_symmetry.space_group_name_H-M   'P 1'
#
loop_
_entity.id
_entity.type
_entity.pdbx_description
1 polymer ?
#
loop_
_entity_poly.entity_id
_entity_poly.type
_entity_poly.pdbx_seq_one_letter_code
_entity_poly.pdbx_strand_id
1 'polypeptide(L)'
;MRHSTLLQRDCRQARRILGLWLWIAVFGVGVWADDLSRAASALPAGLSETERQTLQKETNPKDHLDACLKIGTSRLATAVEAVKQERYETAAQALRIYTGLLDYTHNYTRQTAKEKVRQHMLRKLETTLRQQLPVLEWMVNGMPECHEGCARQALNRARSIRRESLNAYFGSEFLKASDTTAE
;
A
#
# COMPACT_ATOMS: atom_id res chain seq x y z
N MET A 1 -8.54 54.79 -45.69
CA MET A 1 -7.99 55.02 -44.34
C MET A 1 -8.94 54.54 -43.26
N ARG A 2 -9.00 53.24 -42.96
CA ARG A 2 -9.76 52.64 -41.83
C ARG A 2 -9.27 51.18 -41.59
N HIS A 3 -8.02 50.96 -41.14
CA HIS A 3 -7.57 49.61 -40.77
C HIS A 3 -6.63 49.57 -39.56
N SER A 4 -6.65 50.56 -38.64
CA SER A 4 -5.65 50.57 -37.55
C SER A 4 -6.24 50.46 -36.13
N THR A 5 -7.53 50.19 -35.95
CA THR A 5 -8.16 50.22 -34.61
C THR A 5 -8.57 48.85 -34.04
N LEU A 6 -8.40 47.75 -34.77
CA LEU A 6 -8.80 46.40 -34.29
C LEU A 6 -7.66 45.63 -33.56
N LEU A 7 -6.41 45.98 -33.80
CA LEU A 7 -5.26 45.25 -33.20
C LEU A 7 -4.94 45.65 -31.74
N GLN A 8 -5.54 46.75 -31.25
CA GLN A 8 -5.21 47.26 -29.90
C GLN A 8 -6.16 46.78 -28.79
N ARG A 9 -7.27 46.11 -29.15
CA ARG A 9 -8.21 45.56 -28.16
C ARG A 9 -7.83 44.16 -27.67
N ASP A 10 -7.15 43.35 -28.45
CA ASP A 10 -6.82 41.96 -28.07
C ASP A 10 -5.68 41.83 -27.04
N CYS A 11 -4.75 42.80 -27.02
CA CYS A 11 -3.64 42.74 -26.04
C CYS A 11 -4.07 43.02 -24.58
N ARG A 12 -5.22 43.69 -24.34
CA ARG A 12 -5.66 43.93 -22.96
C ARG A 12 -6.46 42.78 -22.36
N GLN A 13 -7.09 41.95 -23.17
CA GLN A 13 -7.78 40.76 -22.70
C GLN A 13 -6.82 39.62 -22.39
N ALA A 14 -5.75 39.47 -23.17
CA ALA A 14 -4.71 38.43 -22.92
C ALA A 14 -3.99 38.62 -21.56
N ARG A 15 -3.79 39.88 -21.13
CA ARG A 15 -3.16 40.15 -19.82
C ARG A 15 -4.05 39.82 -18.59
N ARG A 16 -5.38 39.83 -18.77
CA ARG A 16 -6.30 39.50 -17.66
C ARG A 16 -6.47 38.01 -17.48
N ILE A 17 -6.31 37.22 -18.54
CA ILE A 17 -6.42 35.74 -18.48
C ILE A 17 -5.14 35.15 -17.92
N LEU A 18 -3.95 35.67 -18.24
CA LEU A 18 -2.67 35.19 -17.68
C LEU A 18 -2.55 35.44 -16.17
N GLY A 19 -3.14 36.52 -15.63
CA GLY A 19 -3.13 36.79 -14.18
C GLY A 19 -4.00 35.85 -13.38
N LEU A 20 -5.08 35.30 -13.97
CA LEU A 20 -5.98 34.36 -13.26
C LEU A 20 -5.42 32.95 -13.17
N TRP A 21 -4.62 32.53 -14.17
CA TRP A 21 -3.98 31.18 -14.16
C TRP A 21 -2.82 31.09 -13.18
N LEU A 22 -2.14 32.19 -12.88
CA LEU A 22 -1.03 32.20 -11.93
C LEU A 22 -1.48 32.10 -10.48
N TRP A 23 -2.74 32.53 -10.17
CA TRP A 23 -3.30 32.42 -8.82
C TRP A 23 -3.81 31.02 -8.49
N ILE A 24 -4.21 30.23 -9.48
CA ILE A 24 -4.70 28.85 -9.29
C ILE A 24 -3.54 27.89 -9.04
N ALA A 25 -2.35 28.17 -9.56
CA ALA A 25 -1.17 27.31 -9.41
C ALA A 25 -0.55 27.32 -7.99
N VAL A 26 -0.79 28.37 -7.18
CA VAL A 26 -0.19 28.49 -5.84
C VAL A 26 -1.05 27.86 -4.73
N PHE A 27 -2.37 27.69 -4.95
CA PHE A 27 -3.27 27.10 -3.95
C PHE A 27 -3.49 25.59 -4.12
N GLY A 28 -3.03 24.98 -5.21
CA GLY A 28 -3.32 23.58 -5.55
C GLY A 28 -2.36 22.52 -4.98
N VAL A 29 -1.20 22.91 -4.47
CA VAL A 29 -0.15 21.93 -4.10
C VAL A 29 -0.23 21.48 -2.62
N GLY A 30 -0.93 22.23 -1.77
CA GLY A 30 -0.99 21.92 -0.33
C GLY A 30 -2.05 20.87 0.08
N VAL A 31 -3.08 20.64 -0.75
CA VAL A 31 -4.23 19.78 -0.37
C VAL A 31 -3.97 18.30 -0.66
N TRP A 32 -3.11 17.99 -1.63
CA TRP A 32 -2.87 16.59 -2.04
C TRP A 32 -1.92 15.80 -1.13
N ALA A 33 -1.04 16.48 -0.40
CA ALA A 33 -0.09 15.81 0.49
C ALA A 33 -0.76 15.31 1.78
N ASP A 34 -1.74 16.05 2.31
CA ASP A 34 -2.48 15.66 3.51
C ASP A 34 -3.46 14.51 3.24
N ASP A 35 -4.06 14.44 2.05
CA ASP A 35 -4.96 13.35 1.66
C ASP A 35 -4.20 12.04 1.47
N LEU A 36 -2.99 12.06 0.91
CA LEU A 36 -2.14 10.87 0.79
C LEU A 36 -1.68 10.36 2.16
N SER A 37 -1.34 11.26 3.08
CA SER A 37 -0.95 10.89 4.45
C SER A 37 -2.13 10.35 5.25
N ARG A 38 -3.32 10.92 5.06
CA ARG A 38 -4.56 10.47 5.72
C ARG A 38 -5.07 9.15 5.14
N ALA A 39 -4.93 8.93 3.83
CA ALA A 39 -5.25 7.67 3.17
C ALA A 39 -4.33 6.52 3.62
N ALA A 40 -3.05 6.79 3.89
CA ALA A 40 -2.10 5.81 4.43
C ALA A 40 -2.41 5.39 5.87
N SER A 41 -3.20 6.17 6.61
CA SER A 41 -3.60 5.90 8.00
C SER A 41 -4.98 5.26 8.12
N ALA A 42 -5.75 5.21 7.03
CA ALA A 42 -7.10 4.63 7.03
C ALA A 42 -7.02 3.10 7.01
N LEU A 43 -7.85 2.47 7.86
CA LEU A 43 -8.01 1.02 7.83
C LEU A 43 -8.49 0.56 6.44
N PRO A 44 -7.97 -0.58 5.92
CA PRO A 44 -8.31 -1.06 4.58
C PRO A 44 -9.81 -1.32 4.43
N ALA A 45 -10.32 -1.06 3.22
CA ALA A 45 -11.69 -1.38 2.86
C ALA A 45 -11.91 -2.90 2.87
N GLY A 46 -13.15 -3.32 3.23
CA GLY A 46 -13.52 -4.74 3.23
C GLY A 46 -13.25 -5.50 4.53
N LEU A 47 -12.70 -4.83 5.56
CA LEU A 47 -12.69 -5.40 6.91
C LEU A 47 -14.12 -5.44 7.49
N SER A 48 -14.45 -6.53 8.20
CA SER A 48 -15.68 -6.61 8.95
C SER A 48 -15.69 -5.61 10.12
N GLU A 49 -16.87 -5.28 10.62
CA GLU A 49 -16.99 -4.36 11.76
C GLU A 49 -16.27 -4.88 13.00
N THR A 50 -16.31 -6.18 13.25
CA THR A 50 -15.61 -6.84 14.35
C THR A 50 -14.08 -6.75 14.21
N GLU A 51 -13.55 -6.90 12.99
CA GLU A 51 -12.11 -6.73 12.70
C GLU A 51 -11.67 -5.27 12.90
N ARG A 52 -12.48 -4.30 12.46
CA ARG A 52 -12.22 -2.88 12.66
C ARG A 52 -12.19 -2.52 14.14
N GLN A 53 -13.18 -2.96 14.90
CA GLN A 53 -13.24 -2.73 16.35
C GLN A 53 -12.07 -3.38 17.08
N THR A 54 -11.65 -4.57 16.67
CA THR A 54 -10.46 -5.22 17.21
C THR A 54 -9.22 -4.36 17.01
N LEU A 55 -8.98 -3.89 15.78
CA LEU A 55 -7.83 -3.04 15.48
C LEU A 55 -7.89 -1.68 16.20
N GLN A 56 -9.08 -1.09 16.36
CA GLN A 56 -9.24 0.19 17.05
C GLN A 56 -9.03 0.10 18.57
N LYS A 57 -9.31 -1.05 19.17
CA LYS A 57 -9.11 -1.28 20.61
C LYS A 57 -7.64 -1.45 21.00
N GLU A 58 -6.82 -1.94 20.08
CA GLU A 58 -5.41 -2.21 20.35
C GLU A 58 -4.59 -0.92 20.36
N THR A 59 -4.27 -0.44 21.55
CA THR A 59 -3.46 0.77 21.76
C THR A 59 -1.97 0.48 21.80
N ASN A 60 -1.58 -0.75 22.15
CA ASN A 60 -0.18 -1.17 22.17
C ASN A 60 0.27 -1.52 20.73
N PRO A 61 1.34 -0.90 20.21
CA PRO A 61 1.79 -1.15 18.84
C PRO A 61 2.08 -2.62 18.51
N LYS A 62 2.58 -3.40 19.45
CA LYS A 62 2.86 -4.83 19.23
C LYS A 62 1.59 -5.65 19.10
N ASP A 63 0.62 -5.41 19.99
CA ASP A 63 -0.65 -6.13 19.99
C ASP A 63 -1.48 -5.74 18.76
N HIS A 64 -1.40 -4.46 18.34
CA HIS A 64 -2.00 -3.99 17.10
C HIS A 64 -1.41 -4.68 15.86
N LEU A 65 -0.07 -4.82 15.80
CA LEU A 65 0.58 -5.61 14.74
C LEU A 65 0.08 -7.04 14.73
N ASP A 66 0.00 -7.67 15.92
CA ASP A 66 -0.44 -9.06 16.05
C ASP A 66 -1.87 -9.26 15.57
N ALA A 67 -2.75 -8.34 15.90
CA ALA A 67 -4.12 -8.34 15.40
C ALA A 67 -4.16 -8.21 13.87
N CYS A 68 -3.39 -7.27 13.29
CA CYS A 68 -3.27 -7.11 11.83
C CYS A 68 -2.78 -8.40 11.16
N LEU A 69 -1.71 -9.01 11.66
CA LEU A 69 -1.14 -10.24 11.10
C LEU A 69 -2.10 -11.43 11.22
N LYS A 70 -2.82 -11.54 12.34
CA LYS A 70 -3.84 -12.57 12.55
C LYS A 70 -4.99 -12.44 11.55
N ILE A 71 -5.52 -11.22 11.35
CA ILE A 71 -6.56 -10.95 10.37
C ILE A 71 -6.05 -11.26 8.97
N GLY A 72 -4.83 -10.80 8.63
CA GLY A 72 -4.20 -11.07 7.33
C GLY A 72 -4.06 -12.59 7.06
N THR A 73 -3.58 -13.35 8.03
CA THR A 73 -3.47 -14.81 7.94
C THR A 73 -4.82 -15.47 7.73
N SER A 74 -5.86 -15.02 8.43
CA SER A 74 -7.22 -15.51 8.24
C SER A 74 -7.76 -15.21 6.84
N ARG A 75 -7.51 -14.01 6.30
CA ARG A 75 -7.90 -13.64 4.93
C ARG A 75 -7.17 -14.48 3.88
N LEU A 76 -5.87 -14.74 4.09
CA LEU A 76 -5.11 -15.62 3.22
C LEU A 76 -5.64 -17.06 3.26
N ALA A 77 -5.97 -17.59 4.44
CA ALA A 77 -6.58 -18.91 4.57
C ALA A 77 -7.95 -18.99 3.87
N THR A 78 -8.78 -17.94 3.99
CA THR A 78 -10.05 -17.83 3.26
C THR A 78 -9.82 -17.85 1.75
N ALA A 79 -8.80 -17.16 1.25
CA ALA A 79 -8.45 -17.15 -0.16
C ALA A 79 -8.00 -18.53 -0.65
N VAL A 80 -7.16 -19.23 0.10
CA VAL A 80 -6.70 -20.60 -0.20
C VAL A 80 -7.90 -21.56 -0.29
N GLU A 81 -8.80 -21.52 0.66
CA GLU A 81 -9.96 -22.40 0.67
C GLU A 81 -10.92 -22.09 -0.50
N ALA A 82 -11.07 -20.81 -0.84
CA ALA A 82 -11.86 -20.39 -1.99
C ALA A 82 -11.25 -20.88 -3.31
N VAL A 83 -9.91 -20.87 -3.46
CA VAL A 83 -9.23 -21.43 -4.64
C VAL A 83 -9.47 -22.94 -4.77
N LYS A 84 -9.34 -23.69 -3.65
CA LYS A 84 -9.62 -25.14 -3.65
C LYS A 84 -11.05 -25.49 -4.05
N GLN A 85 -11.98 -24.58 -3.79
CA GLN A 85 -13.40 -24.72 -4.13
C GLN A 85 -13.75 -24.04 -5.46
N GLU A 86 -12.76 -23.63 -6.25
CA GLU A 86 -12.92 -22.94 -7.55
C GLU A 86 -13.72 -21.63 -7.48
N ARG A 87 -13.85 -21.05 -6.27
CA ARG A 87 -14.54 -19.76 -6.04
C ARG A 87 -13.55 -18.59 -6.20
N TYR A 88 -13.04 -18.40 -7.39
CA TYR A 88 -11.93 -17.50 -7.67
C TYR A 88 -12.22 -16.03 -7.38
N GLU A 89 -13.46 -15.56 -7.57
CA GLU A 89 -13.83 -14.17 -7.20
C GLU A 89 -13.75 -13.95 -5.69
N THR A 90 -14.20 -14.92 -4.91
CA THR A 90 -14.08 -14.89 -3.45
C THR A 90 -12.61 -14.86 -3.01
N ALA A 91 -11.76 -15.67 -3.68
CA ALA A 91 -10.32 -15.67 -3.44
C ALA A 91 -9.69 -14.32 -3.78
N ALA A 92 -10.03 -13.74 -4.94
CA ALA A 92 -9.53 -12.43 -5.37
C ALA A 92 -9.95 -11.32 -4.39
N GLN A 93 -11.20 -11.34 -3.90
CA GLN A 93 -11.67 -10.40 -2.89
C GLN A 93 -10.88 -10.52 -1.57
N ALA A 94 -10.68 -11.74 -1.08
CA ALA A 94 -9.90 -11.98 0.15
C ALA A 94 -8.45 -11.52 0.00
N LEU A 95 -7.83 -11.72 -1.18
CA LEU A 95 -6.48 -11.25 -1.49
C LEU A 95 -6.37 -9.72 -1.56
N ARG A 96 -7.39 -9.03 -2.11
CA ARG A 96 -7.41 -7.55 -2.10
C ARG A 96 -7.42 -7.01 -0.67
N ILE A 97 -8.24 -7.60 0.22
CA ILE A 97 -8.28 -7.21 1.64
C ILE A 97 -6.95 -7.51 2.33
N TYR A 98 -6.38 -8.70 2.09
CA TYR A 98 -5.07 -9.09 2.59
C TYR A 98 -3.98 -8.10 2.18
N THR A 99 -3.91 -7.74 0.90
CA THR A 99 -2.92 -6.79 0.37
C THR A 99 -3.07 -5.41 1.00
N GLY A 100 -4.30 -4.89 1.10
CA GLY A 100 -4.56 -3.62 1.78
C GLY A 100 -4.16 -3.64 3.25
N LEU A 101 -4.37 -4.78 3.94
CA LEU A 101 -3.96 -4.94 5.33
C LEU A 101 -2.43 -5.02 5.48
N LEU A 102 -1.73 -5.64 4.53
CA LEU A 102 -0.26 -5.62 4.50
C LEU A 102 0.29 -4.21 4.35
N ASP A 103 -0.28 -3.40 3.44
CA ASP A 103 0.11 -2.01 3.25
C ASP A 103 -0.11 -1.18 4.52
N TYR A 104 -1.29 -1.32 5.11
CA TYR A 104 -1.61 -0.66 6.38
C TYR A 104 -0.62 -1.04 7.48
N THR A 105 -0.39 -2.34 7.67
CA THR A 105 0.50 -2.89 8.71
C THR A 105 1.94 -2.42 8.54
N HIS A 106 2.43 -2.41 7.31
CA HIS A 106 3.77 -1.93 6.99
C HIS A 106 3.93 -0.44 7.28
N ASN A 107 2.97 0.39 6.84
CA ASN A 107 2.98 1.83 7.11
C ASN A 107 2.91 2.13 8.60
N TYR A 108 2.01 1.46 9.33
CA TYR A 108 1.89 1.57 10.77
C TYR A 108 3.22 1.23 11.48
N THR A 109 3.86 0.13 11.07
CA THR A 109 5.16 -0.28 11.63
C THR A 109 6.23 0.77 11.39
N ARG A 110 6.31 1.34 10.19
CA ARG A 110 7.28 2.40 9.86
C ARG A 110 7.07 3.70 10.65
N GLN A 111 5.83 4.03 10.95
CA GLN A 111 5.46 5.23 11.71
C GLN A 111 5.65 5.07 13.22
N THR A 112 5.91 3.86 13.71
CA THR A 112 6.13 3.61 15.14
C THR A 112 7.40 4.33 15.63
N ALA A 113 7.24 5.29 16.55
CA ALA A 113 8.31 6.18 16.99
C ALA A 113 9.44 5.48 17.77
N LYS A 114 9.09 4.47 18.59
CA LYS A 114 10.07 3.77 19.45
C LYS A 114 10.87 2.76 18.63
N GLU A 115 12.16 3.03 18.39
CA GLU A 115 13.07 2.22 17.57
C GLU A 115 13.06 0.73 17.94
N LYS A 116 13.24 0.37 19.21
CA LYS A 116 13.24 -1.03 19.67
C LYS A 116 11.91 -1.74 19.38
N VAL A 117 10.78 -1.02 19.47
CA VAL A 117 9.46 -1.56 19.16
C VAL A 117 9.34 -1.76 17.66
N ARG A 118 9.72 -0.77 16.87
CA ARG A 118 9.72 -0.82 15.40
C ARG A 118 10.57 -1.98 14.87
N GLN A 119 11.78 -2.17 15.35
CA GLN A 119 12.65 -3.29 14.96
C GLN A 119 12.01 -4.66 15.29
N HIS A 120 11.41 -4.81 16.47
CA HIS A 120 10.69 -6.02 16.82
C HIS A 120 9.51 -6.28 15.86
N MET A 121 8.75 -5.23 15.51
CA MET A 121 7.62 -5.32 14.59
C MET A 121 8.07 -5.67 13.16
N LEU A 122 9.15 -5.07 12.65
CA LEU A 122 9.73 -5.38 11.35
C LEU A 122 10.18 -6.84 11.26
N ARG A 123 10.86 -7.35 12.28
CA ARG A 123 11.27 -8.76 12.35
C ARG A 123 10.07 -9.71 12.34
N LYS A 124 9.02 -9.39 13.10
CA LYS A 124 7.81 -10.21 13.15
C LYS A 124 7.07 -10.21 11.81
N LEU A 125 6.95 -9.04 11.19
CA LEU A 125 6.35 -8.88 9.86
C LEU A 125 7.13 -9.69 8.81
N GLU A 126 8.46 -9.57 8.77
CA GLU A 126 9.33 -10.36 7.88
C GLU A 126 9.10 -11.85 8.06
N THR A 127 9.15 -12.33 9.30
CA THR A 127 9.00 -13.75 9.61
C THR A 127 7.64 -14.28 9.15
N THR A 128 6.58 -13.53 9.38
CA THR A 128 5.23 -13.91 8.94
C THR A 128 5.14 -13.95 7.42
N LEU A 129 5.64 -12.91 6.74
CA LEU A 129 5.62 -12.86 5.28
C LEU A 129 6.43 -14.00 4.65
N ARG A 130 7.60 -14.34 5.21
CA ARG A 130 8.40 -15.48 4.76
C ARG A 130 7.63 -16.79 4.78
N GLN A 131 6.79 -16.98 5.78
CA GLN A 131 5.93 -18.19 5.88
C GLN A 131 4.76 -18.14 4.89
N GLN A 132 4.28 -16.96 4.51
CA GLN A 132 3.13 -16.80 3.63
C GLN A 132 3.49 -16.81 2.14
N LEU A 133 4.74 -16.46 1.78
CA LEU A 133 5.18 -16.40 0.38
C LEU A 133 4.94 -17.71 -0.42
N PRO A 134 5.27 -18.92 0.09
CA PRO A 134 5.01 -20.15 -0.66
C PRO A 134 3.52 -20.37 -0.95
N VAL A 135 2.64 -19.94 -0.03
CA VAL A 135 1.19 -20.03 -0.20
C VAL A 135 0.73 -19.09 -1.32
N LEU A 136 1.24 -17.87 -1.35
CA LEU A 136 0.93 -16.90 -2.40
C LEU A 136 1.46 -17.37 -3.77
N GLU A 137 2.65 -17.97 -3.83
CA GLU A 137 3.20 -18.56 -5.05
C GLU A 137 2.33 -19.70 -5.56
N TRP A 138 1.88 -20.59 -4.66
CA TRP A 138 0.93 -21.65 -5.01
C TRP A 138 -0.36 -21.08 -5.59
N MET A 139 -0.90 -20.01 -5.03
CA MET A 139 -2.12 -19.36 -5.51
C MET A 139 -1.94 -18.74 -6.90
N VAL A 140 -0.80 -18.11 -7.18
CA VAL A 140 -0.50 -17.56 -8.52
C VAL A 140 -0.55 -18.68 -9.57
N ASN A 141 -0.01 -19.86 -9.26
CA ASN A 141 0.01 -20.99 -10.19
C ASN A 141 -1.33 -21.72 -10.28
N GLY A 142 -2.19 -21.60 -9.27
CA GLY A 142 -3.46 -22.32 -9.17
C GLY A 142 -4.70 -21.53 -9.59
N MET A 143 -4.58 -20.22 -9.83
CA MET A 143 -5.70 -19.38 -10.26
C MET A 143 -5.74 -19.21 -11.77
N PRO A 144 -6.93 -19.19 -12.40
CA PRO A 144 -7.08 -18.85 -13.82
C PRO A 144 -6.54 -17.46 -14.15
N GLU A 145 -6.09 -17.24 -15.39
CA GLU A 145 -5.50 -15.97 -15.86
C GLU A 145 -6.35 -14.74 -15.52
N CYS A 146 -7.68 -14.84 -15.61
CA CYS A 146 -8.58 -13.73 -15.31
C CYS A 146 -8.56 -13.30 -13.83
N HIS A 147 -8.11 -14.15 -12.93
CA HIS A 147 -8.03 -13.89 -11.48
C HIS A 147 -6.58 -13.91 -10.92
N GLU A 148 -5.62 -14.46 -11.67
CA GLU A 148 -4.21 -14.57 -11.30
C GLU A 148 -3.60 -13.20 -10.91
N GLY A 149 -4.03 -12.13 -11.58
CA GLY A 149 -3.53 -10.77 -11.33
C GLY A 149 -3.61 -10.35 -9.87
N CYS A 150 -4.66 -10.73 -9.14
CA CYS A 150 -4.80 -10.43 -7.72
C CYS A 150 -3.80 -11.20 -6.85
N ALA A 151 -3.55 -12.49 -7.16
CA ALA A 151 -2.58 -13.30 -6.45
C ALA A 151 -1.14 -12.82 -6.72
N ARG A 152 -0.83 -12.48 -7.97
CA ARG A 152 0.46 -11.92 -8.38
C ARG A 152 0.73 -10.57 -7.72
N GLN A 153 -0.28 -9.69 -7.62
CA GLN A 153 -0.17 -8.43 -6.90
C GLN A 153 0.11 -8.63 -5.42
N ALA A 154 -0.62 -9.54 -4.75
CA ALA A 154 -0.41 -9.87 -3.35
C ALA A 154 0.99 -10.43 -3.09
N LEU A 155 1.46 -11.35 -3.94
CA LEU A 155 2.80 -11.94 -3.89
C LEU A 155 3.89 -10.87 -4.03
N ASN A 156 3.79 -10.02 -5.06
CA ASN A 156 4.77 -8.97 -5.31
C ASN A 156 4.82 -7.96 -4.16
N ARG A 157 3.64 -7.61 -3.61
CA ARG A 157 3.59 -6.70 -2.47
C ARG A 157 4.19 -7.32 -1.21
N ALA A 158 3.88 -8.57 -0.92
CA ALA A 158 4.48 -9.31 0.21
C ALA A 158 6.00 -9.40 0.09
N ARG A 159 6.53 -9.69 -1.10
CA ARG A 159 7.98 -9.70 -1.39
C ARG A 159 8.62 -8.31 -1.18
N SER A 160 7.98 -7.25 -1.65
CA SER A 160 8.45 -5.87 -1.48
C SER A 160 8.52 -5.49 0.00
N ILE A 161 7.43 -5.69 0.74
CA ILE A 161 7.37 -5.38 2.18
C ILE A 161 8.40 -6.20 2.97
N ARG A 162 8.55 -7.49 2.64
CA ARG A 162 9.57 -8.34 3.27
C ARG A 162 10.98 -7.78 3.05
N ARG A 163 11.33 -7.43 1.81
CA ARG A 163 12.64 -6.84 1.47
C ARG A 163 12.84 -5.50 2.17
N GLU A 164 11.83 -4.63 2.18
CA GLU A 164 11.88 -3.35 2.88
C GLU A 164 12.06 -3.52 4.38
N SER A 165 11.39 -4.51 4.98
CA SER A 165 11.52 -4.85 6.41
C SER A 165 12.91 -5.37 6.76
N LEU A 166 13.51 -6.21 5.91
CA LEU A 166 14.88 -6.69 6.07
C LEU A 166 15.89 -5.54 5.96
N ASN A 167 15.74 -4.68 4.94
CA ASN A 167 16.59 -3.51 4.75
C ASN A 167 16.54 -2.56 5.94
N ALA A 168 15.35 -2.31 6.48
CA ALA A 168 15.17 -1.46 7.64
C ALA A 168 15.73 -2.07 8.93
N TYR A 169 15.75 -3.41 9.03
CA TYR A 169 16.28 -4.11 10.20
C TYR A 169 17.80 -4.24 10.20
N PHE A 170 18.40 -4.57 9.04
CA PHE A 170 19.85 -4.84 8.91
C PHE A 170 20.66 -3.66 8.36
N GLY A 171 20.01 -2.59 7.88
CA GLY A 171 20.65 -1.52 7.14
C GLY A 171 20.78 -1.86 5.63
N SER A 172 20.81 -0.84 4.80
CA SER A 172 20.73 -0.97 3.33
C SER A 172 21.92 -1.68 2.65
N GLU A 173 22.98 -1.99 3.39
CA GLU A 173 24.21 -2.61 2.83
C GLU A 173 24.12 -4.15 2.76
N PHE A 174 23.31 -4.78 3.61
CA PHE A 174 23.29 -6.24 3.73
C PHE A 174 22.73 -6.96 2.50
N LEU A 175 21.78 -6.36 1.80
CA LEU A 175 21.15 -6.99 0.62
C LEU A 175 21.86 -6.69 -0.70
N LYS A 176 22.72 -5.66 -0.75
CA LYS A 176 23.58 -5.43 -1.92
C LYS A 176 24.67 -6.50 -2.06
N ALA A 177 25.13 -7.05 -0.95
CA ALA A 177 26.16 -8.10 -0.93
C ALA A 177 25.67 -9.45 -1.43
N SER A 178 24.37 -9.76 -1.30
CA SER A 178 23.81 -11.06 -1.72
C SER A 178 23.51 -11.13 -3.23
N ASP A 179 23.26 -10.00 -3.89
CA ASP A 179 23.00 -9.95 -5.33
C ASP A 179 24.29 -10.04 -6.18
N THR A 180 25.45 -9.76 -5.57
CA THR A 180 26.75 -9.76 -6.28
C THR A 180 27.41 -11.16 -6.29
N THR A 181 26.88 -12.12 -5.57
CA THR A 181 27.48 -13.48 -5.47
C THR A 181 26.77 -14.51 -6.37
N ALA A 182 25.82 -14.09 -7.20
CA ALA A 182 25.01 -14.96 -8.08
C ALA A 182 25.32 -14.78 -9.58
N GLU A 183 26.51 -14.27 -9.95
CA GLU A 183 27.06 -14.32 -11.32
C GLU A 183 28.15 -15.36 -11.47
#